data_ec937a505e3e35f70ff9b3b425ebed43
#
_entry.id   ec937a505e3e35f70ff9b3b425ebed43
#
_cell.length_a   1.000
_cell.length_b   1.000
_cell.length_c   1.000
_cell.angle_alpha   90.00
_cell.angle_beta   90.00
_cell.angle_gamma   90.00
#
_symmetry.space_group_name_H-M   'P 1'
#
loop_
_entity.id
_entity.type
_entity.pdbx_description
1 polymer ?
#
loop_
_entity_poly.entity_id
_entity_poly.type
_entity_poly.pdbx_seq_one_letter_code
_entity_poly.pdbx_strand_id
1 'polypeptide(L)'
;MEASLSADAIDVTMPGWPVPKGGLHITTRIVREICSAFASMGFTTVEGPEVEWDTYNFEKLNIPKGHPARDMWATLWIDHIDEDGEHPMLLRTHTSPMQARIMEATEPPVRVVVPGRCYRYEATDPTHEWHFYQIEGLAVDRGITLADLKGTLYEFARRIFGSERKVRFRCDYFPFVEPGVDMSIDCFLCDGVGCRVCQDTGWIEIMGAGMVHPQVLENVG
;
A
#
# COMPACT_ATOMS: atom_id res chain seq x y z
N MET A 1 -10.51 59.26 32.52
CA MET A 1 -11.05 58.21 31.67
C MET A 1 -10.29 58.06 30.35
N GLU A 2 -9.90 59.15 29.65
CA GLU A 2 -9.10 59.05 28.41
C GLU A 2 -7.69 58.46 28.62
N ALA A 3 -6.99 58.78 29.72
CA ALA A 3 -5.65 58.25 29.99
C ALA A 3 -5.61 56.72 30.27
N SER A 4 -6.73 56.14 30.74
CA SER A 4 -6.84 54.69 30.97
C SER A 4 -7.10 53.91 29.69
N LEU A 5 -7.78 54.50 28.71
CA LEU A 5 -8.03 53.90 27.40
C LEU A 5 -6.80 53.88 26.49
N SER A 6 -5.87 54.81 26.70
CA SER A 6 -4.62 54.84 25.92
C SER A 6 -3.56 53.81 26.41
N ALA A 7 -3.66 53.37 27.68
CA ALA A 7 -2.76 52.38 28.24
C ALA A 7 -3.05 50.94 27.75
N ASP A 8 -4.30 50.70 27.34
CA ASP A 8 -4.77 49.41 26.83
C ASP A 8 -4.85 49.37 25.30
N ALA A 9 -4.34 50.39 24.61
CA ALA A 9 -4.36 50.44 23.14
C ALA A 9 -3.44 49.38 22.55
N ILE A 10 -4.03 48.42 21.90
CA ILE A 10 -3.31 47.37 21.15
C ILE A 10 -2.82 47.99 19.83
N ASP A 11 -1.51 47.93 19.61
CA ASP A 11 -0.93 48.29 18.32
C ASP A 11 -1.29 47.24 17.25
N VAL A 12 -2.31 47.54 16.43
CA VAL A 12 -2.80 46.67 15.38
C VAL A 12 -1.81 46.51 14.21
N THR A 13 -0.73 47.28 14.17
CA THR A 13 0.34 47.15 13.18
C THR A 13 1.38 46.12 13.56
N MET A 14 1.41 45.71 14.83
CA MET A 14 2.31 44.65 15.27
C MET A 14 1.88 43.30 14.72
N PRO A 15 2.81 42.50 14.18
CA PRO A 15 2.49 41.16 13.75
C PRO A 15 1.97 40.36 14.95
N GLY A 16 0.90 39.57 14.73
CA GLY A 16 0.40 38.66 15.74
C GLY A 16 1.44 37.60 16.15
N TRP A 17 1.23 36.96 17.26
CA TRP A 17 2.08 35.84 17.70
C TRP A 17 2.14 34.78 16.56
N PRO A 18 3.36 34.35 16.17
CA PRO A 18 3.49 33.33 15.14
C PRO A 18 2.88 32.02 15.66
N VAL A 19 1.79 31.62 15.06
CA VAL A 19 1.19 30.32 15.34
C VAL A 19 2.07 29.25 14.70
N PRO A 20 2.62 28.29 15.47
CA PRO A 20 3.42 27.22 14.90
C PRO A 20 2.55 26.41 13.93
N LYS A 21 2.96 26.37 12.66
CA LYS A 21 2.29 25.55 11.65
C LYS A 21 2.73 24.11 11.81
N GLY A 22 1.81 23.21 12.11
CA GLY A 22 2.06 21.78 12.10
C GLY A 22 2.37 21.29 10.69
N GLY A 23 3.04 20.14 10.59
CA GLY A 23 3.29 19.42 9.33
C GLY A 23 2.64 18.04 9.34
N LEU A 24 2.39 17.49 8.16
CA LEU A 24 1.96 16.10 8.03
C LEU A 24 3.14 15.17 8.33
N HIS A 25 2.84 14.04 8.98
CA HIS A 25 3.81 12.95 9.15
C HIS A 25 4.33 12.49 7.80
N ILE A 26 5.60 12.06 7.74
CA ILE A 26 6.26 11.68 6.48
C ILE A 26 5.49 10.56 5.75
N THR A 27 5.02 9.55 6.47
CA THR A 27 4.21 8.46 5.90
C THR A 27 2.94 9.00 5.23
N THR A 28 2.22 9.91 5.90
CA THR A 28 1.00 10.52 5.33
C THR A 28 1.31 11.31 4.06
N ARG A 29 2.45 11.99 4.01
CA ARG A 29 2.89 12.72 2.82
C ARG A 29 3.15 11.78 1.65
N ILE A 30 3.92 10.70 1.90
CA ILE A 30 4.25 9.69 0.88
C ILE A 30 3.00 8.99 0.37
N VAL A 31 2.10 8.55 1.27
CA VAL A 31 0.82 7.94 0.87
C VAL A 31 0.01 8.87 -0.04
N ARG A 32 -0.10 10.16 0.32
CA ARG A 32 -0.80 11.14 -0.51
C ARG A 32 -0.13 11.36 -1.87
N GLU A 33 1.18 11.40 -1.91
CA GLU A 33 1.95 11.56 -3.14
C GLU A 33 1.74 10.36 -4.08
N ILE A 34 1.82 9.13 -3.56
CA ILE A 34 1.55 7.91 -4.33
C ILE A 34 0.11 7.89 -4.84
N CYS A 35 -0.88 8.15 -3.98
CA CYS A 35 -2.29 8.21 -4.40
C CYS A 35 -2.52 9.29 -5.47
N SER A 36 -1.87 10.46 -5.36
CA SER A 36 -1.95 11.52 -6.36
C SER A 36 -1.33 11.11 -7.69
N ALA A 37 -0.19 10.39 -7.67
CA ALA A 37 0.43 9.85 -8.87
C ALA A 37 -0.51 8.88 -9.59
N PHE A 38 -1.14 7.95 -8.86
CA PHE A 38 -2.11 7.01 -9.44
C PHE A 38 -3.40 7.71 -9.90
N ALA A 39 -3.90 8.70 -9.15
CA ALA A 39 -5.07 9.48 -9.55
C ALA A 39 -4.85 10.16 -10.91
N SER A 40 -3.65 10.68 -11.17
CA SER A 40 -3.30 11.28 -12.48
C SER A 40 -3.18 10.25 -13.62
N MET A 41 -3.14 8.95 -13.31
CA MET A 41 -3.22 7.84 -14.26
C MET A 41 -4.63 7.23 -14.36
N GLY A 42 -5.64 7.86 -13.73
CA GLY A 42 -7.04 7.46 -13.80
C GLY A 42 -7.46 6.42 -12.74
N PHE A 43 -6.70 6.25 -11.68
CA PHE A 43 -7.07 5.40 -10.54
C PHE A 43 -7.83 6.20 -9.48
N THR A 44 -8.80 5.59 -8.85
CA THR A 44 -9.56 6.14 -7.72
C THR A 44 -9.01 5.57 -6.41
N THR A 45 -8.87 6.41 -5.39
CA THR A 45 -8.46 5.94 -4.05
C THR A 45 -9.67 5.41 -3.29
N VAL A 46 -9.53 4.20 -2.75
CA VAL A 46 -10.55 3.51 -1.94
C VAL A 46 -9.91 3.04 -0.63
N GLU A 47 -10.63 3.13 0.46
CA GLU A 47 -10.20 2.62 1.76
C GLU A 47 -10.96 1.34 2.14
N GLY A 48 -10.37 0.51 2.99
CA GLY A 48 -10.96 -0.74 3.47
C GLY A 48 -10.73 -0.99 4.96
N PRO A 49 -11.41 -1.99 5.54
CA PRO A 49 -11.32 -2.31 6.95
C PRO A 49 -9.93 -2.81 7.33
N GLU A 50 -9.46 -2.46 8.53
CA GLU A 50 -8.22 -2.99 9.11
C GLU A 50 -8.44 -4.36 9.78
N VAL A 51 -9.62 -4.59 10.35
CA VAL A 51 -10.07 -5.92 10.79
C VAL A 51 -10.75 -6.60 9.61
N GLU A 52 -10.25 -7.75 9.23
CA GLU A 52 -10.69 -8.44 8.03
C GLU A 52 -11.11 -9.89 8.34
N TRP A 53 -11.96 -10.45 7.49
CA TRP A 53 -12.32 -11.85 7.53
C TRP A 53 -11.23 -12.72 6.89
N ASP A 54 -10.97 -13.89 7.45
CA ASP A 54 -10.06 -14.89 6.88
C ASP A 54 -10.36 -15.18 5.41
N THR A 55 -11.64 -15.29 5.08
CA THR A 55 -12.12 -15.51 3.72
C THR A 55 -11.62 -14.45 2.73
N TYR A 56 -11.63 -13.17 3.11
CA TYR A 56 -11.13 -12.10 2.24
C TYR A 56 -9.61 -11.98 2.28
N ASN A 57 -9.00 -12.16 3.47
CA ASN A 57 -7.55 -11.99 3.60
C ASN A 57 -6.79 -13.12 2.93
N PHE A 58 -7.39 -14.32 2.82
CA PHE A 58 -6.71 -15.51 2.31
C PHE A 58 -7.50 -16.29 1.26
N GLU A 59 -8.69 -16.82 1.58
CA GLU A 59 -9.35 -17.81 0.73
C GLU A 59 -9.69 -17.25 -0.65
N LYS A 60 -10.30 -16.07 -0.71
CA LYS A 60 -10.65 -15.40 -1.98
C LYS A 60 -9.43 -14.98 -2.78
N LEU A 61 -8.26 -14.90 -2.16
CA LEU A 61 -6.98 -14.60 -2.79
C LEU A 61 -6.20 -15.88 -3.17
N ASN A 62 -6.89 -16.99 -3.36
CA ASN A 62 -6.28 -18.28 -3.75
C ASN A 62 -5.31 -18.83 -2.68
N ILE A 63 -5.60 -18.56 -1.40
CA ILE A 63 -4.84 -19.07 -0.24
C ILE A 63 -5.81 -19.82 0.68
N PRO A 64 -6.25 -21.04 0.29
CA PRO A 64 -7.21 -21.81 1.07
C PRO A 64 -6.63 -22.23 2.44
N LYS A 65 -7.51 -22.71 3.33
CA LYS A 65 -7.10 -23.30 4.62
C LYS A 65 -6.07 -24.40 4.38
N GLY A 66 -4.98 -24.37 5.15
CA GLY A 66 -3.85 -25.31 5.02
C GLY A 66 -2.83 -24.99 3.91
N HIS A 67 -3.00 -23.90 3.17
CA HIS A 67 -1.99 -23.48 2.20
C HIS A 67 -0.72 -22.99 2.91
N PRO A 68 0.51 -23.44 2.50
CA PRO A 68 1.77 -23.08 3.17
C PRO A 68 2.03 -21.56 3.25
N ALA A 69 1.54 -20.79 2.30
CA ALA A 69 1.68 -19.33 2.32
C ALA A 69 1.02 -18.66 3.53
N ARG A 70 0.05 -19.31 4.21
CA ARG A 70 -0.56 -18.78 5.43
C ARG A 70 0.46 -18.66 6.56
N ASP A 71 1.35 -19.65 6.68
CA ASP A 71 2.37 -19.71 7.74
C ASP A 71 3.47 -18.64 7.52
N MET A 72 3.63 -18.16 6.28
CA MET A 72 4.60 -17.10 5.96
C MET A 72 4.15 -15.71 6.44
N TRP A 73 2.87 -15.56 6.76
CA TRP A 73 2.30 -14.28 7.16
C TRP A 73 1.98 -14.30 8.65
N ALA A 74 2.86 -13.75 9.45
CA ALA A 74 2.74 -13.66 10.91
C ALA A 74 1.43 -12.94 11.31
N THR A 75 0.29 -13.65 11.23
CA THR A 75 -1.06 -13.12 11.31
C THR A 75 -1.48 -12.87 12.76
N LEU A 76 -1.98 -11.67 13.05
CA LEU A 76 -2.63 -11.31 14.31
C LEU A 76 -4.13 -11.62 14.21
N TRP A 77 -4.56 -12.70 14.85
CA TRP A 77 -5.95 -13.10 14.92
C TRP A 77 -6.70 -12.32 16.01
N ILE A 78 -7.96 -11.98 15.73
CA ILE A 78 -8.86 -11.38 16.73
C ILE A 78 -9.36 -12.48 17.65
N ASP A 79 -9.39 -12.21 18.95
CA ASP A 79 -9.95 -13.13 19.96
C ASP A 79 -11.50 -13.10 19.89
N HIS A 80 -12.02 -13.62 18.78
CA HIS A 80 -13.42 -13.83 18.52
C HIS A 80 -13.58 -15.25 17.96
N ILE A 81 -14.39 -16.04 18.60
CA ILE A 81 -14.69 -17.42 18.21
C ILE A 81 -16.11 -17.44 17.67
N ASP A 82 -16.30 -18.00 16.48
CA ASP A 82 -17.61 -18.17 15.86
C ASP A 82 -18.34 -19.42 16.39
N GLU A 83 -19.53 -19.71 15.85
CA GLU A 83 -20.35 -20.86 16.24
C GLU A 83 -19.69 -22.20 15.92
N ASP A 84 -18.76 -22.23 14.96
CA ASP A 84 -18.01 -23.42 14.55
C ASP A 84 -16.72 -23.61 15.37
N GLY A 85 -16.39 -22.70 16.27
CA GLY A 85 -15.20 -22.72 17.12
C GLY A 85 -13.94 -22.21 16.44
N GLU A 86 -14.07 -21.49 15.34
CA GLU A 86 -12.95 -20.93 14.56
C GLU A 86 -12.73 -19.45 14.88
N HIS A 87 -11.52 -18.95 14.57
CA HIS A 87 -11.18 -17.54 14.63
C HIS A 87 -11.27 -16.93 13.21
N PRO A 88 -12.44 -16.44 12.78
CA PRO A 88 -12.65 -16.04 11.39
C PRO A 88 -12.15 -14.63 11.07
N MET A 89 -11.72 -13.87 12.06
CA MET A 89 -11.28 -12.48 11.91
C MET A 89 -9.83 -12.26 12.31
N LEU A 90 -9.17 -11.33 11.61
CA LEU A 90 -7.76 -10.99 11.82
C LEU A 90 -7.51 -9.50 11.55
N LEU A 91 -6.37 -9.00 12.00
CA LEU A 91 -5.83 -7.75 11.48
C LEU A 91 -5.19 -8.04 10.12
N ARG A 92 -5.64 -7.35 9.07
CA ARG A 92 -5.21 -7.63 7.69
C ARG A 92 -3.69 -7.61 7.57
N THR A 93 -3.14 -8.64 6.94
CA THR A 93 -1.69 -8.82 6.73
C THR A 93 -1.18 -8.09 5.49
N HIS A 94 -2.09 -7.68 4.61
CA HIS A 94 -1.88 -6.91 3.38
C HIS A 94 -3.18 -6.20 2.98
N THR A 95 -3.10 -5.33 1.99
CA THR A 95 -4.28 -4.59 1.48
C THR A 95 -5.02 -5.31 0.36
N SER A 96 -4.52 -6.45 -0.12
CA SER A 96 -5.09 -7.24 -1.22
C SER A 96 -6.50 -7.79 -0.96
N PRO A 97 -7.03 -7.98 0.28
CA PRO A 97 -8.44 -8.28 0.51
C PRO A 97 -9.40 -7.34 -0.23
N MET A 98 -8.98 -6.11 -0.41
CA MET A 98 -9.79 -5.11 -1.11
C MET A 98 -9.96 -5.40 -2.61
N GLN A 99 -9.09 -6.21 -3.23
CA GLN A 99 -9.30 -6.67 -4.59
C GLN A 99 -10.62 -7.44 -4.69
N ALA A 100 -10.83 -8.43 -3.83
CA ALA A 100 -12.05 -9.22 -3.80
C ALA A 100 -13.27 -8.34 -3.48
N ARG A 101 -13.20 -7.52 -2.43
CA ARG A 101 -14.31 -6.63 -2.04
C ARG A 101 -14.74 -5.67 -3.15
N ILE A 102 -13.78 -5.11 -3.88
CA ILE A 102 -14.05 -4.16 -4.95
C ILE A 102 -14.65 -4.89 -6.16
N MET A 103 -14.10 -6.04 -6.53
CA MET A 103 -14.61 -6.82 -7.66
C MET A 103 -16.02 -7.37 -7.40
N GLU A 104 -16.37 -7.72 -6.16
CA GLU A 104 -17.74 -8.10 -5.80
C GLU A 104 -18.73 -6.93 -5.82
N ALA A 105 -18.26 -5.71 -5.55
CA ALA A 105 -19.12 -4.53 -5.43
C ALA A 105 -19.21 -3.69 -6.70
N THR A 106 -18.32 -3.90 -7.68
CA THR A 106 -18.16 -3.00 -8.82
C THR A 106 -17.87 -3.76 -10.11
N GLU A 107 -18.72 -3.55 -11.11
CA GLU A 107 -18.49 -4.07 -12.46
C GLU A 107 -17.29 -3.40 -13.14
N PRO A 108 -16.51 -4.15 -13.95
CA PRO A 108 -15.46 -3.56 -14.78
C PRO A 108 -16.01 -2.49 -15.76
N PRO A 109 -15.23 -1.43 -16.05
CA PRO A 109 -13.81 -1.27 -15.75
C PRO A 109 -13.54 -0.76 -14.33
N VAL A 110 -12.57 -1.36 -13.64
CA VAL A 110 -12.13 -0.98 -12.30
C VAL A 110 -10.67 -0.50 -12.37
N ARG A 111 -10.38 0.64 -11.74
CA ARG A 111 -9.01 1.16 -11.54
C ARG A 111 -8.94 1.84 -10.19
N VAL A 112 -8.35 1.16 -9.22
CA VAL A 112 -8.30 1.64 -7.84
C VAL A 112 -6.93 1.48 -7.22
N VAL A 113 -6.65 2.35 -6.24
CA VAL A 113 -5.54 2.17 -5.29
C VAL A 113 -6.09 2.18 -3.88
N VAL A 114 -5.60 1.29 -3.06
CA VAL A 114 -6.05 1.07 -1.69
C VAL A 114 -4.87 1.28 -0.74
N PRO A 115 -4.69 2.50 -0.22
CA PRO A 115 -3.74 2.73 0.85
C PRO A 115 -4.30 2.17 2.15
N GLY A 116 -3.45 1.55 2.95
CA GLY A 116 -3.90 1.04 4.22
C GLY A 116 -2.79 0.55 5.13
N ARG A 117 -3.12 0.47 6.41
CA ARG A 117 -2.26 -0.11 7.43
C ARG A 117 -2.39 -1.62 7.41
N CYS A 118 -1.27 -2.32 7.53
CA CYS A 118 -1.19 -3.78 7.60
C CYS A 118 -0.47 -4.18 8.88
N TYR A 119 -0.71 -5.42 9.32
CA TYR A 119 -0.28 -5.89 10.63
C TYR A 119 0.32 -7.30 10.52
N ARG A 120 1.49 -7.49 11.14
CA ARG A 120 2.13 -8.81 11.27
C ARG A 120 2.80 -8.88 12.62
N TYR A 121 2.73 -10.02 13.31
CA TYR A 121 3.44 -10.14 14.57
C TYR A 121 4.92 -10.51 14.31
N GLU A 122 5.68 -9.55 13.85
CA GLU A 122 7.12 -9.70 13.65
C GLU A 122 7.86 -8.98 14.78
N ALA A 123 9.06 -9.46 15.09
CA ALA A 123 9.91 -8.76 16.05
C ALA A 123 10.33 -7.42 15.45
N THR A 124 10.15 -6.34 16.20
CA THR A 124 10.58 -5.01 15.78
C THR A 124 12.09 -4.93 15.70
N ASP A 125 12.61 -4.58 14.52
CA ASP A 125 14.01 -4.32 14.25
C ASP A 125 14.16 -3.02 13.39
N PRO A 126 15.37 -2.61 12.99
CA PRO A 126 15.53 -1.42 12.15
C PRO A 126 14.84 -1.46 10.78
N THR A 127 14.38 -2.62 10.33
CA THR A 127 13.79 -2.87 9.01
C THR A 127 12.38 -3.45 9.08
N HIS A 128 11.95 -3.92 10.26
CA HIS A 128 10.65 -4.53 10.47
C HIS A 128 9.90 -3.86 11.62
N GLU A 129 8.60 -3.64 11.41
CA GLU A 129 7.68 -3.13 12.40
C GLU A 129 6.40 -4.00 12.36
N TRP A 130 5.75 -4.19 13.50
CA TRP A 130 4.53 -4.99 13.61
C TRP A 130 3.33 -4.39 12.85
N HIS A 131 3.41 -3.12 12.49
CA HIS A 131 2.45 -2.45 11.61
C HIS A 131 3.19 -1.59 10.58
N PHE A 132 2.71 -1.60 9.36
CA PHE A 132 3.28 -0.82 8.25
C PHE A 132 2.19 -0.37 7.28
N TYR A 133 2.52 0.50 6.36
CA TYR A 133 1.60 0.92 5.31
C TYR A 133 1.90 0.19 4.01
N GLN A 134 0.84 -0.29 3.39
CA GLN A 134 0.88 -0.85 2.03
C GLN A 134 -0.11 -0.09 1.14
N ILE A 135 0.18 0.01 -0.13
CA ILE A 135 -0.70 0.58 -1.14
C ILE A 135 -0.89 -0.46 -2.22
N GLU A 136 -2.10 -0.99 -2.29
CA GLU A 136 -2.51 -1.96 -3.30
C GLU A 136 -3.00 -1.23 -4.54
N GLY A 137 -2.70 -1.75 -5.74
CA GLY A 137 -3.26 -1.28 -7.00
C GLY A 137 -4.04 -2.40 -7.69
N LEU A 138 -5.25 -2.12 -8.15
CA LEU A 138 -6.05 -3.06 -8.95
C LEU A 138 -6.56 -2.37 -10.20
N ALA A 139 -6.37 -3.01 -11.35
CA ALA A 139 -7.03 -2.65 -12.60
C ALA A 139 -7.68 -3.88 -13.22
N VAL A 140 -8.98 -3.81 -13.50
CA VAL A 140 -9.74 -4.86 -14.18
C VAL A 140 -10.48 -4.25 -15.35
N ASP A 141 -10.17 -4.71 -16.57
CA ASP A 141 -10.80 -4.24 -17.80
C ASP A 141 -10.55 -5.26 -18.91
N ARG A 142 -11.23 -5.09 -20.03
CA ARG A 142 -11.03 -5.95 -21.21
C ARG A 142 -9.68 -5.65 -21.88
N GLY A 143 -8.93 -6.71 -22.17
CA GLY A 143 -7.69 -6.63 -22.93
C GLY A 143 -6.49 -6.11 -22.16
N ILE A 144 -6.55 -5.97 -20.82
CA ILE A 144 -5.38 -5.65 -19.99
C ILE A 144 -4.34 -6.78 -20.12
N THR A 145 -3.09 -6.40 -20.30
CA THR A 145 -1.96 -7.29 -20.48
C THR A 145 -0.86 -7.02 -19.44
N LEU A 146 0.10 -7.94 -19.33
CA LEU A 146 1.29 -7.73 -18.52
C LEU A 146 2.11 -6.49 -18.99
N ALA A 147 2.02 -6.13 -20.27
CA ALA A 147 2.66 -4.93 -20.79
C ALA A 147 2.01 -3.65 -20.21
N ASP A 148 0.68 -3.62 -20.07
CA ASP A 148 -0.03 -2.51 -19.45
C ASP A 148 0.32 -2.36 -17.98
N LEU A 149 0.39 -3.48 -17.23
CA LEU A 149 0.87 -3.50 -15.85
C LEU A 149 2.27 -2.91 -15.75
N LYS A 150 3.23 -3.43 -16.53
CA LYS A 150 4.61 -2.92 -16.54
C LYS A 150 4.68 -1.45 -16.92
N GLY A 151 3.92 -1.01 -17.91
CA GLY A 151 3.84 0.39 -18.32
C GLY A 151 3.35 1.31 -17.20
N THR A 152 2.30 0.89 -16.50
CA THR A 152 1.77 1.60 -15.32
C THR A 152 2.81 1.70 -14.20
N LEU A 153 3.51 0.61 -13.90
CA LEU A 153 4.53 0.58 -12.85
C LEU A 153 5.79 1.38 -13.23
N TYR A 154 6.19 1.39 -14.51
CA TYR A 154 7.25 2.28 -14.98
C TYR A 154 6.89 3.76 -14.81
N GLU A 155 5.66 4.14 -15.15
CA GLU A 155 5.20 5.51 -15.01
C GLU A 155 5.09 5.90 -13.52
N PHE A 156 4.63 4.98 -12.66
CA PHE A 156 4.66 5.15 -11.22
C PHE A 156 6.09 5.39 -10.70
N ALA A 157 7.03 4.52 -11.06
CA ALA A 157 8.43 4.63 -10.63
C ALA A 157 9.04 5.97 -11.06
N ARG A 158 8.79 6.40 -12.30
CA ARG A 158 9.27 7.67 -12.84
C ARG A 158 8.74 8.87 -12.07
N ARG A 159 7.47 8.82 -11.64
CA ARG A 159 6.82 9.92 -10.89
C ARG A 159 7.31 10.03 -9.46
N ILE A 160 7.51 8.90 -8.79
CA ILE A 160 7.87 8.88 -7.38
C ILE A 160 9.38 8.95 -7.16
N PHE A 161 10.17 8.26 -7.99
CA PHE A 161 11.62 8.14 -7.79
C PHE A 161 12.44 8.96 -8.80
N GLY A 162 11.77 9.58 -9.79
CA GLY A 162 12.43 10.36 -10.83
C GLY A 162 12.72 9.56 -12.11
N SER A 163 12.87 10.30 -13.23
CA SER A 163 13.04 9.72 -14.56
C SER A 163 14.36 9.00 -14.77
N GLU A 164 15.36 9.30 -13.96
CA GLU A 164 16.72 8.76 -14.09
C GLU A 164 16.87 7.37 -13.44
N ARG A 165 15.90 6.94 -12.65
CA ARG A 165 15.95 5.63 -11.98
C ARG A 165 15.71 4.49 -12.97
N LYS A 166 16.56 3.48 -12.90
CA LYS A 166 16.39 2.25 -13.67
C LYS A 166 15.39 1.34 -12.94
N VAL A 167 14.50 0.75 -13.70
CA VAL A 167 13.50 -0.20 -13.18
C VAL A 167 13.83 -1.59 -13.71
N ARG A 168 13.75 -2.59 -12.83
CA ARG A 168 13.94 -4.00 -13.14
C ARG A 168 12.74 -4.79 -12.69
N PHE A 169 12.28 -5.73 -13.52
CA PHE A 169 11.30 -6.74 -13.17
C PHE A 169 11.96 -8.12 -13.13
N ARG A 170 11.67 -8.90 -12.11
CA ARG A 170 12.04 -10.32 -12.01
C ARG A 170 10.77 -11.13 -11.83
N CYS A 171 10.73 -12.36 -12.33
CA CYS A 171 9.64 -13.28 -12.04
C CYS A 171 9.66 -13.62 -10.55
N ASP A 172 8.48 -13.58 -9.96
CA ASP A 172 8.25 -13.98 -8.58
C ASP A 172 6.89 -14.66 -8.45
N TYR A 173 6.67 -15.36 -7.34
CA TYR A 173 5.47 -16.13 -7.10
C TYR A 173 4.65 -15.54 -5.96
N PHE A 174 3.38 -15.21 -6.27
CA PHE A 174 2.37 -14.89 -5.27
C PHE A 174 1.10 -15.67 -5.59
N PRO A 175 0.41 -16.29 -4.59
CA PRO A 175 -0.74 -17.15 -4.86
C PRO A 175 -1.89 -16.49 -5.62
N PHE A 176 -2.03 -15.18 -5.51
CA PHE A 176 -3.14 -14.38 -6.05
C PHE A 176 -2.83 -13.71 -7.39
N VAL A 177 -1.65 -13.93 -7.99
CA VAL A 177 -1.29 -13.41 -9.31
C VAL A 177 -0.58 -14.45 -10.17
N GLU A 178 -0.81 -14.43 -11.50
CA GLU A 178 -0.13 -15.25 -12.49
C GLU A 178 -0.17 -14.59 -13.88
N PRO A 179 0.98 -14.23 -14.48
CA PRO A 179 2.34 -14.29 -13.91
C PRO A 179 2.56 -13.22 -12.84
N GLY A 180 3.40 -13.55 -11.85
CA GLY A 180 3.87 -12.65 -10.82
C GLY A 180 5.27 -12.11 -11.10
N VAL A 181 5.54 -10.89 -10.67
CA VAL A 181 6.83 -10.21 -10.79
C VAL A 181 7.13 -9.39 -9.53
N ASP A 182 8.39 -9.27 -9.18
CA ASP A 182 8.88 -8.20 -8.33
C ASP A 182 9.36 -7.01 -9.18
N MET A 183 9.15 -5.80 -8.69
CA MET A 183 9.70 -4.58 -9.26
C MET A 183 10.75 -3.99 -8.32
N SER A 184 11.94 -3.77 -8.85
CA SER A 184 13.05 -3.12 -8.16
C SER A 184 13.51 -1.88 -8.92
N ILE A 185 14.05 -0.90 -8.17
CA ILE A 185 14.78 0.25 -8.74
C ILE A 185 16.25 0.16 -8.40
N ASP A 186 17.11 0.80 -9.19
CA ASP A 186 18.52 0.95 -8.84
C ASP A 186 18.65 1.74 -7.53
N CYS A 187 19.60 1.32 -6.70
CA CYS A 187 19.79 1.93 -5.38
C CYS A 187 20.26 3.38 -5.52
N PHE A 188 19.45 4.31 -5.02
CA PHE A 188 19.72 5.74 -5.07
C PHE A 188 20.86 6.20 -4.14
N LEU A 189 21.29 5.36 -3.19
CA LEU A 189 22.39 5.67 -2.28
C LEU A 189 23.77 5.33 -2.85
N CYS A 190 23.85 4.35 -3.76
CA CYS A 190 25.10 3.90 -4.34
C CYS A 190 25.07 3.87 -5.87
N ASP A 191 24.03 4.45 -6.48
CA ASP A 191 23.83 4.47 -7.94
C ASP A 191 23.98 3.10 -8.61
N GLY A 192 23.49 2.07 -7.93
CA GLY A 192 23.49 0.69 -8.44
C GLY A 192 24.82 -0.07 -8.27
N VAL A 193 25.82 0.51 -7.63
CA VAL A 193 27.13 -0.15 -7.44
C VAL A 193 27.07 -1.26 -6.39
N GLY A 194 26.26 -1.08 -5.36
CA GLY A 194 26.17 -1.96 -4.19
C GLY A 194 26.54 -1.23 -2.90
N CYS A 195 25.74 -1.39 -1.85
CA CYS A 195 25.99 -0.84 -0.53
C CYS A 195 25.21 -1.63 0.54
N ARG A 196 25.45 -1.30 1.81
CA ARG A 196 24.77 -1.95 2.94
C ARG A 196 23.23 -1.88 2.87
N VAL A 197 22.66 -0.78 2.33
CA VAL A 197 21.20 -0.61 2.24
C VAL A 197 20.58 -1.54 1.20
N CYS A 198 21.21 -1.69 0.04
CA CYS A 198 20.76 -2.62 -1.00
C CYS A 198 21.40 -4.02 -0.86
N GLN A 199 22.06 -4.31 0.27
CA GLN A 199 22.72 -5.59 0.53
C GLN A 199 23.67 -6.00 -0.60
N ASP A 200 24.46 -5.04 -1.09
CA ASP A 200 25.43 -5.18 -2.18
C ASP A 200 24.84 -5.60 -3.53
N THR A 201 23.53 -5.65 -3.67
CA THR A 201 22.87 -6.03 -4.93
C THR A 201 22.81 -4.90 -5.96
N GLY A 202 22.93 -3.64 -5.51
CA GLY A 202 22.71 -2.45 -6.33
C GLY A 202 21.22 -2.14 -6.60
N TRP A 203 20.27 -2.94 -6.08
CA TRP A 203 18.84 -2.82 -6.33
C TRP A 203 18.05 -2.79 -5.03
N ILE A 204 16.95 -2.02 -5.03
CA ILE A 204 16.00 -1.96 -3.93
C ILE A 204 14.65 -2.45 -4.46
N GLU A 205 14.12 -3.50 -3.87
CA GLU A 205 12.78 -4.00 -4.15
C GLU A 205 11.74 -3.00 -3.65
N ILE A 206 10.77 -2.70 -4.48
CA ILE A 206 9.71 -1.73 -4.20
C ILE A 206 8.38 -2.42 -3.97
N MET A 207 8.04 -3.42 -4.82
CA MET A 207 6.75 -4.11 -4.74
C MET A 207 6.73 -5.43 -5.50
N GLY A 208 5.83 -6.32 -5.07
CA GLY A 208 5.31 -7.40 -5.89
C GLY A 208 4.17 -6.91 -6.78
N ALA A 209 4.01 -7.48 -7.95
CA ALA A 209 2.93 -7.19 -8.89
C ALA A 209 2.63 -8.40 -9.77
N GLY A 210 1.50 -8.39 -10.48
CA GLY A 210 1.16 -9.47 -11.43
C GLY A 210 -0.22 -9.29 -12.03
N MET A 211 -0.55 -10.19 -12.95
CA MET A 211 -1.92 -10.33 -13.44
C MET A 211 -2.74 -11.06 -12.39
N VAL A 212 -3.96 -10.60 -12.13
CA VAL A 212 -4.84 -11.26 -11.14
C VAL A 212 -5.00 -12.74 -11.53
N HIS A 213 -4.78 -13.64 -10.58
CA HIS A 213 -4.89 -15.07 -10.79
C HIS A 213 -6.33 -15.44 -11.20
N PRO A 214 -6.55 -16.31 -12.20
CA PRO A 214 -7.89 -16.71 -12.62
C PRO A 214 -8.78 -17.19 -11.48
N GLN A 215 -8.22 -17.95 -10.53
CA GLN A 215 -8.96 -18.42 -9.35
C GLN A 215 -9.47 -17.26 -8.48
N VAL A 216 -8.74 -16.15 -8.37
CA VAL A 216 -9.21 -14.96 -7.63
C VAL A 216 -10.43 -14.35 -8.33
N LEU A 217 -10.42 -14.30 -9.68
CA LEU A 217 -11.56 -13.82 -10.45
C LEU A 217 -12.78 -14.75 -10.28
N GLU A 218 -12.58 -16.08 -10.31
CA GLU A 218 -13.63 -17.06 -10.06
C GLU A 218 -14.22 -16.97 -8.64
N ASN A 219 -13.39 -16.67 -7.64
CA ASN A 219 -13.80 -16.57 -6.23
C ASN A 219 -14.68 -15.32 -5.93
N VAL A 220 -14.73 -14.36 -6.83
CA VAL A 220 -15.51 -13.12 -6.67
C VAL A 220 -16.71 -13.00 -7.63
N GLY A 221 -16.89 -13.96 -8.55
CA GLY A 221 -17.99 -14.02 -9.54
C GLY A 221 -17.54 -13.48 -10.86
#